data_9ffe9976df51d45f364220634606270f
#
_entry.id   9ffe9976df51d45f364220634606270f
#
_cell.length_a   1.000
_cell.length_b   1.000
_cell.length_c   1.000
_cell.angle_alpha   90.00
_cell.angle_beta   90.00
_cell.angle_gamma   90.00
#
_symmetry.space_group_name_H-M   'P 1'
#
loop_
_entity.id
_entity.type
_entity.pdbx_description
1 polymer ?
#
loop_
_entity_poly.entity_id
_entity_poly.type
_entity_poly.pdbx_seq_one_letter_code
_entity_poly.pdbx_strand_id
1 'polypeptide(L)'
;MTDAVLLTVLCLFCAGAALTATHRARCVSRNDEADERLATLGEVAAEFDHMLVRKGLMTRVQLELIRTGTRSRGIVTGMRATGTLCEDYREVELDLMVSRRGGGQFPVHQRALIPASALARVSPGNVIDAYYRPGDESTVAVCVTPV
;
A
#
# COMPACT_ATOMS: atom_id res chain seq x y z
N MET A 1 12.21 54.18 -39.30
CA MET A 1 12.27 53.87 -37.86
C MET A 1 11.13 52.89 -37.44
N THR A 2 10.03 52.81 -38.16
CA THR A 2 8.92 51.89 -37.88
C THR A 2 9.23 50.44 -38.14
N ASP A 3 10.01 50.08 -39.13
CA ASP A 3 10.34 48.71 -39.51
C ASP A 3 11.23 47.99 -38.48
N ALA A 4 12.16 48.70 -37.83
CA ALA A 4 13.04 48.12 -36.81
C ALA A 4 12.27 47.75 -35.54
N VAL A 5 11.26 48.54 -35.16
CA VAL A 5 10.42 48.27 -33.99
C VAL A 5 9.49 47.07 -34.25
N LEU A 6 8.96 46.95 -35.46
CA LEU A 6 8.11 45.85 -35.85
C LEU A 6 8.82 44.52 -35.86
N LEU A 7 10.10 44.51 -36.34
CA LEU A 7 10.97 43.33 -36.34
C LEU A 7 11.35 42.87 -34.94
N THR A 8 11.64 43.78 -34.02
CA THR A 8 11.96 43.46 -32.64
C THR A 8 10.77 42.88 -31.87
N VAL A 9 9.61 43.42 -32.08
CA VAL A 9 8.33 42.88 -31.47
C VAL A 9 8.04 41.48 -31.99
N LEU A 10 8.21 41.24 -33.29
CA LEU A 10 7.99 39.92 -33.89
C LEU A 10 8.97 38.89 -33.36
N CYS A 11 10.27 39.23 -33.19
CA CYS A 11 11.27 38.35 -32.59
C CYS A 11 10.97 38.00 -31.13
N LEU A 12 10.48 38.94 -30.34
CA LEU A 12 10.07 38.69 -28.95
C LEU A 12 8.87 37.76 -28.85
N PHE A 13 7.89 37.89 -29.76
CA PHE A 13 6.74 36.97 -29.83
C PHE A 13 7.17 35.55 -30.23
N CYS A 14 8.07 35.40 -31.20
CA CYS A 14 8.57 34.07 -31.61
C CYS A 14 9.40 33.42 -30.52
N ALA A 15 10.23 34.17 -29.77
CA ALA A 15 11.01 33.65 -28.65
C ALA A 15 10.08 33.20 -27.48
N GLY A 16 9.04 33.97 -27.20
CA GLY A 16 8.03 33.60 -26.19
C GLY A 16 7.27 32.34 -26.54
N ALA A 17 6.85 32.20 -27.80
CA ALA A 17 6.15 30.99 -28.27
C ALA A 17 7.03 29.74 -28.23
N ALA A 18 8.32 29.85 -28.58
CA ALA A 18 9.27 28.75 -28.51
C ALA A 18 9.52 28.29 -27.06
N LEU A 19 9.64 29.23 -26.11
CA LEU A 19 9.82 28.92 -24.69
C LEU A 19 8.60 28.22 -24.08
N THR A 20 7.39 28.64 -24.44
CA THR A 20 6.16 27.99 -23.96
C THR A 20 5.95 26.60 -24.55
N ALA A 21 6.32 26.38 -25.80
CA ALA A 21 6.24 25.07 -26.46
C ALA A 21 7.22 24.07 -25.82
N THR A 22 8.46 24.47 -25.53
CA THR A 22 9.45 23.62 -24.89
C THR A 22 9.10 23.29 -23.43
N HIS A 23 8.45 24.24 -22.73
CA HIS A 23 7.99 24.00 -21.35
C HIS A 23 6.83 23.00 -21.32
N ARG A 24 5.88 23.10 -22.24
CA ARG A 24 4.77 22.15 -22.39
C ARG A 24 5.27 20.75 -22.77
N ALA A 25 6.19 20.64 -23.71
CA ALA A 25 6.75 19.36 -24.11
C ALA A 25 7.48 18.65 -22.95
N ARG A 26 8.21 19.39 -22.11
CA ARG A 26 8.87 18.84 -20.93
C ARG A 26 7.89 18.41 -19.82
N CYS A 27 6.78 19.11 -19.64
CA CYS A 27 5.74 18.71 -18.68
C CYS A 27 5.02 17.44 -19.13
N VAL A 28 4.68 17.30 -20.41
CA VAL A 28 4.02 16.11 -20.96
C VAL A 28 4.94 14.89 -20.82
N SER A 29 6.21 15.00 -21.22
CA SER A 29 7.17 13.90 -21.12
C SER A 29 7.39 13.43 -19.67
N ARG A 30 7.37 14.34 -18.69
CA ARG A 30 7.51 13.99 -17.27
C ARG A 30 6.29 13.23 -16.73
N ASN A 31 5.10 13.58 -17.20
CA ASN A 31 3.88 12.88 -16.81
C ASN A 31 3.84 11.47 -17.41
N ASP A 32 4.23 11.32 -18.68
CA ASP A 32 4.27 10.03 -19.36
C ASP A 32 5.24 9.05 -18.67
N GLU A 33 6.45 9.53 -18.28
CA GLU A 33 7.40 8.70 -17.52
C GLU A 33 6.89 8.34 -16.11
N ALA A 34 6.16 9.23 -15.46
CA ALA A 34 5.57 8.96 -14.15
C ALA A 34 4.43 7.94 -14.25
N ASP A 35 3.60 8.05 -15.27
CA ASP A 35 2.48 7.13 -15.53
C ASP A 35 3.00 5.74 -15.92
N GLU A 36 4.07 5.65 -16.70
CA GLU A 36 4.71 4.40 -17.08
C GLU A 36 5.35 3.69 -15.86
N ARG A 37 5.98 4.45 -14.96
CA ARG A 37 6.53 3.91 -13.70
C ARG A 37 5.43 3.44 -12.76
N LEU A 38 4.31 4.16 -12.67
CA LEU A 38 3.16 3.75 -11.86
C LEU A 38 2.51 2.48 -12.42
N ALA A 39 2.39 2.35 -13.74
CA ALA A 39 1.89 1.15 -14.39
C ALA A 39 2.78 -0.06 -14.08
N THR A 40 4.10 0.09 -14.21
CA THR A 40 5.08 -0.97 -13.91
C THR A 40 5.03 -1.39 -12.44
N LEU A 41 4.93 -0.42 -11.50
CA LEU A 41 4.78 -0.71 -10.07
C LEU A 41 3.46 -1.43 -9.77
N GLY A 42 2.38 -1.08 -10.49
CA GLY A 42 1.09 -1.73 -10.37
C GLY A 42 1.13 -3.20 -10.83
N GLU A 43 1.83 -3.50 -11.92
CA GLU A 43 2.02 -4.86 -12.41
C GLU A 43 2.83 -5.71 -11.43
N VAL A 44 3.95 -5.19 -10.93
CA VAL A 44 4.79 -5.88 -9.93
C VAL A 44 4.00 -6.15 -8.64
N ALA A 45 3.23 -5.18 -8.17
CA ALA A 45 2.38 -5.36 -7.01
C ALA A 45 1.30 -6.42 -7.22
N ALA A 46 0.67 -6.46 -8.40
CA ALA A 46 -0.34 -7.46 -8.74
C ALA A 46 0.27 -8.87 -8.81
N GLU A 47 1.46 -9.01 -9.36
CA GLU A 47 2.16 -10.29 -9.44
C GLU A 47 2.59 -10.79 -8.06
N PHE A 48 3.05 -9.88 -7.20
CA PHE A 48 3.37 -10.18 -5.81
C PHE A 48 2.13 -10.69 -5.03
N ASP A 49 0.99 -10.03 -5.19
CA ASP A 49 -0.27 -10.46 -4.56
C ASP A 49 -0.72 -11.83 -5.05
N HIS A 50 -0.60 -12.08 -6.36
CA HIS A 50 -0.89 -13.38 -6.94
C HIS A 50 -0.01 -14.48 -6.35
N MET A 51 1.25 -14.18 -6.12
CA MET A 51 2.18 -15.09 -5.45
C MET A 51 1.78 -15.38 -4.01
N LEU A 52 1.41 -14.36 -3.24
CA LEU A 52 0.98 -14.51 -1.84
C LEU A 52 -0.26 -15.42 -1.71
N VAL A 53 -1.24 -15.23 -2.59
CA VAL A 53 -2.45 -16.07 -2.62
C VAL A 53 -2.12 -17.49 -3.07
N ARG A 54 -1.31 -17.65 -4.10
CA ARG A 54 -0.93 -18.96 -4.64
C ARG A 54 -0.14 -19.79 -3.64
N LYS A 55 0.72 -19.16 -2.84
CA LYS A 55 1.45 -19.79 -1.74
C LYS A 55 0.59 -20.02 -0.49
N GLY A 56 -0.65 -19.59 -0.47
CA GLY A 56 -1.54 -19.71 0.68
C GLY A 56 -1.16 -18.81 1.85
N LEU A 57 -0.26 -17.85 1.67
CA LEU A 57 0.20 -16.94 2.71
C LEU A 57 -0.87 -15.92 3.10
N MET A 58 -1.73 -15.53 2.15
CA MET A 58 -2.86 -14.64 2.36
C MET A 58 -4.06 -15.06 1.51
N THR A 59 -5.25 -14.76 2.00
CA THR A 59 -6.48 -14.91 1.21
C THR A 59 -6.71 -13.65 0.35
N ARG A 60 -7.47 -13.80 -0.74
CA ARG A 60 -7.88 -12.64 -1.56
C ARG A 60 -8.63 -11.59 -0.76
N VAL A 61 -9.45 -12.02 0.20
CA VAL A 61 -10.21 -11.11 1.07
C VAL A 61 -9.28 -10.30 1.97
N GLN A 62 -8.25 -10.94 2.54
CA GLN A 62 -7.24 -10.24 3.35
C GLN A 62 -6.45 -9.21 2.54
N LEU A 63 -6.04 -9.57 1.31
CA LEU A 63 -5.36 -8.62 0.41
C LEU A 63 -6.24 -7.43 0.06
N GLU A 64 -7.51 -7.69 -0.24
CA GLU A 64 -8.48 -6.62 -0.53
C GLU A 64 -8.68 -5.70 0.68
N LEU A 65 -8.73 -6.25 1.90
CA LEU A 65 -8.81 -5.46 3.13
C LEU A 65 -7.55 -4.60 3.35
N ILE A 66 -6.37 -5.10 3.05
CA ILE A 66 -5.13 -4.33 3.17
C ILE A 66 -5.11 -3.16 2.19
N ARG A 67 -5.68 -3.33 0.99
CA ARG A 67 -5.73 -2.30 -0.05
C ARG A 67 -6.81 -1.24 0.18
N THR A 68 -8.01 -1.66 0.55
CA THR A 68 -9.21 -0.81 0.57
C THR A 68 -9.79 -0.61 1.96
N GLY A 69 -9.40 -1.42 2.92
CA GLY A 69 -9.90 -1.38 4.30
C GLY A 69 -9.37 -0.20 5.10
N THR A 70 -9.98 0.01 6.24
CA THR A 70 -9.52 1.00 7.21
C THR A 70 -8.36 0.42 8.01
N ARG A 71 -7.18 1.04 7.90
CA ARG A 71 -6.03 0.71 8.74
C ARG A 71 -6.28 1.13 10.18
N SER A 72 -5.98 0.26 11.10
CA SER A 72 -6.10 0.48 12.54
C SER A 72 -4.99 -0.24 13.29
N ARG A 73 -4.93 -0.03 14.60
CA ARG A 73 -4.00 -0.70 15.51
C ARG A 73 -4.70 -1.86 16.19
N GLY A 74 -4.08 -3.04 16.14
CA GLY A 74 -4.47 -4.21 16.90
C GLY A 74 -3.46 -4.48 18.01
N ILE A 75 -3.92 -4.60 19.24
CA ILE A 75 -3.10 -5.06 20.37
C ILE A 75 -3.23 -6.56 20.44
N VAL A 76 -2.11 -7.27 20.38
CA VAL A 76 -2.07 -8.72 20.55
C VAL A 76 -2.36 -9.06 22.01
N THR A 77 -3.44 -9.77 22.28
CA THR A 77 -3.81 -10.24 23.62
C THR A 77 -3.45 -11.70 23.85
N GLY A 78 -3.37 -12.48 22.78
CA GLY A 78 -2.95 -13.89 22.82
C GLY A 78 -2.31 -14.33 21.51
N MET A 79 -1.39 -15.28 21.61
CA MET A 79 -0.77 -15.95 20.46
C MET A 79 -0.60 -17.43 20.77
N ARG A 80 -1.00 -18.29 19.84
CA ARG A 80 -0.79 -19.73 19.93
C ARG A 80 -0.27 -20.29 18.60
N ALA A 81 0.82 -21.01 18.62
CA ALA A 81 1.31 -21.72 17.45
C ALA A 81 0.38 -22.91 17.13
N THR A 82 -0.03 -23.06 15.88
CA THR A 82 -0.84 -24.21 15.43
C THR A 82 0.01 -25.43 15.11
N GLY A 83 1.33 -25.24 14.94
CA GLY A 83 2.27 -26.27 14.50
C GLY A 83 2.41 -26.37 12.99
N THR A 84 1.59 -25.67 12.21
CA THR A 84 1.71 -25.65 10.75
C THR A 84 2.88 -24.79 10.31
N LEU A 85 3.70 -25.33 9.44
CA LEU A 85 4.88 -24.69 8.85
C LEU A 85 4.66 -24.56 7.34
N CYS A 86 4.94 -23.38 6.79
CA CYS A 86 4.89 -23.15 5.36
C CYS A 86 6.16 -22.36 4.97
N GLU A 87 7.18 -23.04 4.45
CA GLU A 87 8.49 -22.45 4.19
C GLU A 87 9.04 -21.75 5.46
N ASP A 88 9.36 -20.44 5.35
CA ASP A 88 9.84 -19.61 6.46
C ASP A 88 8.71 -18.99 7.30
N TYR A 89 7.46 -19.43 7.09
CA TYR A 89 6.29 -18.93 7.80
C TYR A 89 5.81 -19.92 8.85
N ARG A 90 5.24 -19.39 9.92
CA ARG A 90 4.59 -20.15 11.01
C ARG A 90 3.12 -19.74 11.06
N GLU A 91 2.22 -20.71 11.05
CA GLU A 91 0.81 -20.44 11.30
C GLU A 91 0.61 -20.26 12.82
N VAL A 92 -0.03 -19.15 13.16
CA VAL A 92 -0.39 -18.82 14.53
C VAL A 92 -1.86 -18.42 14.62
N GLU A 93 -2.50 -18.76 15.73
CA GLU A 93 -3.77 -18.18 16.14
C GLU A 93 -3.49 -16.93 16.95
N LEU A 94 -4.09 -15.82 16.55
CA LEU A 94 -3.92 -14.52 17.18
C LEU A 94 -5.25 -14.06 17.77
N ASP A 95 -5.22 -13.64 19.02
CA ASP A 95 -6.25 -12.88 19.68
C ASP A 95 -5.82 -11.41 19.71
N LEU A 96 -6.67 -10.53 19.21
CA LEU A 96 -6.38 -9.12 19.05
C LEU A 96 -7.52 -8.26 19.62
N MET A 97 -7.16 -7.10 20.15
CA MET A 97 -8.10 -6.00 20.39
C MET A 97 -7.83 -4.91 19.38
N VAL A 98 -8.73 -4.75 18.41
CA VAL A 98 -8.60 -3.80 17.29
C VAL A 98 -9.34 -2.52 17.61
N SER A 99 -8.68 -1.38 17.43
CA SER A 99 -9.27 -0.06 17.66
C SER A 99 -10.24 0.31 16.54
N ARG A 100 -11.42 0.86 16.89
CA ARG A 100 -12.36 1.43 15.92
C ARG A 100 -11.98 2.85 15.55
N ARG A 101 -12.23 3.24 14.31
CA ARG A 101 -11.99 4.61 13.84
C ARG A 101 -12.83 5.66 14.59
N GLY A 102 -14.00 5.29 15.09
CA GLY A 102 -14.90 6.17 15.86
C GLY A 102 -14.76 6.08 17.38
N GLY A 103 -13.76 5.35 17.88
CA GLY A 103 -13.55 5.08 19.30
C GLY A 103 -14.03 3.69 19.72
N GLY A 104 -13.47 3.19 20.82
CA GLY A 104 -13.68 1.84 21.31
C GLY A 104 -12.80 0.80 20.61
N GLN A 105 -12.96 -0.44 21.01
CA GLN A 105 -12.20 -1.59 20.50
C GLN A 105 -13.14 -2.78 20.29
N PHE A 106 -12.73 -3.73 19.49
CA PHE A 106 -13.45 -4.99 19.31
C PHE A 106 -12.46 -6.17 19.28
N PRO A 107 -12.86 -7.33 19.81
CA PRO A 107 -12.01 -8.52 19.82
C PRO A 107 -12.02 -9.17 18.43
N VAL A 108 -10.86 -9.70 18.04
CA VAL A 108 -10.67 -10.46 16.81
C VAL A 108 -9.89 -11.72 17.13
N HIS A 109 -10.35 -12.85 16.62
CA HIS A 109 -9.64 -14.11 16.66
C HIS A 109 -9.42 -14.59 15.22
N GLN A 110 -8.16 -14.78 14.82
CA GLN A 110 -7.83 -15.23 13.48
C GLN A 110 -6.56 -16.03 13.40
N ARG A 111 -6.44 -16.83 12.34
CA ARG A 111 -5.20 -17.49 11.94
C ARG A 111 -4.44 -16.63 10.96
N ALA A 112 -3.13 -16.57 11.13
CA ALA A 112 -2.24 -15.85 10.25
C ALA A 112 -0.93 -16.61 10.05
N LEU A 113 -0.39 -16.55 8.84
CA LEU A 113 0.95 -17.01 8.53
C LEU A 113 1.94 -15.86 8.75
N ILE A 114 2.79 -16.00 9.73
CA ILE A 114 3.75 -14.98 10.16
C ILE A 114 5.16 -15.43 9.79
N PRO A 115 5.99 -14.57 9.19
CA PRO A 115 7.39 -14.89 8.95
C PRO A 115 8.09 -15.28 10.27
N ALA A 116 8.90 -16.32 10.25
CA ALA A 116 9.62 -16.78 11.46
C ALA A 116 10.44 -15.65 12.12
N SER A 117 11.02 -14.76 11.30
CA SER A 117 11.76 -13.57 11.76
C SER A 117 10.88 -12.53 12.47
N ALA A 118 9.58 -12.54 12.22
CA ALA A 118 8.63 -11.55 12.75
C ALA A 118 7.76 -12.09 13.90
N LEU A 119 7.93 -13.33 14.33
CA LEU A 119 7.13 -13.94 15.41
C LEU A 119 7.18 -13.15 16.72
N ALA A 120 8.32 -12.59 17.07
CA ALA A 120 8.44 -11.75 18.26
C ALA A 120 7.54 -10.51 18.25
N ARG A 121 7.16 -10.02 17.06
CA ARG A 121 6.28 -8.85 16.88
C ARG A 121 4.81 -9.15 17.18
N VAL A 122 4.41 -10.40 17.12
CA VAL A 122 3.03 -10.83 17.42
C VAL A 122 2.91 -11.42 18.83
N SER A 123 3.89 -11.17 19.70
CA SER A 123 3.80 -11.54 21.11
C SER A 123 2.73 -10.71 21.85
N PRO A 124 2.08 -11.29 22.87
CA PRO A 124 1.09 -10.56 23.65
C PRO A 124 1.65 -9.24 24.20
N GLY A 125 0.84 -8.17 24.10
CA GLY A 125 1.21 -6.80 24.46
C GLY A 125 1.74 -5.97 23.29
N ASN A 126 2.14 -6.57 22.19
CA ASN A 126 2.62 -5.83 21.02
C ASN A 126 1.46 -5.26 20.20
N VAL A 127 1.77 -4.19 19.48
CA VAL A 127 0.83 -3.49 18.59
C VAL A 127 1.20 -3.79 17.15
N ILE A 128 0.22 -4.24 16.38
CA ILE A 128 0.37 -4.58 14.96
C ILE A 128 -0.67 -3.84 14.12
N ASP A 129 -0.41 -3.74 12.82
CA ASP A 129 -1.37 -3.15 11.89
C ASP A 129 -2.47 -4.16 11.57
N ALA A 130 -3.71 -3.69 11.70
CA ALA A 130 -4.92 -4.43 11.35
C ALA A 130 -5.75 -3.62 10.36
N TYR A 131 -6.40 -4.30 9.42
CA TYR A 131 -7.25 -3.71 8.39
C TYR A 131 -8.62 -4.32 8.46
N TYR A 132 -9.67 -3.50 8.48
CA TYR A 132 -11.05 -3.95 8.55
C TYR A 132 -11.98 -3.02 7.75
N ARG A 133 -13.21 -3.44 7.49
CA ARG A 133 -14.25 -2.57 6.94
C ARG A 133 -15.12 -2.03 8.07
N PRO A 134 -15.32 -0.71 8.16
CA PRO A 134 -16.30 -0.16 9.09
C PRO A 134 -17.69 -0.76 8.83
N GLY A 135 -18.29 -1.34 9.87
CA GLY A 135 -19.55 -2.07 9.75
C GLY A 135 -19.42 -3.57 9.53
N ASP A 136 -18.22 -4.08 9.20
CA ASP A 136 -17.94 -5.53 9.15
C ASP A 136 -16.66 -5.82 9.94
N GLU A 137 -16.83 -6.11 11.23
CA GLU A 137 -15.75 -6.45 12.16
C GLU A 137 -15.44 -7.95 12.17
N SER A 138 -16.20 -8.75 11.44
CA SER A 138 -16.01 -10.21 11.38
C SER A 138 -14.78 -10.61 10.56
N THR A 139 -14.38 -9.75 9.63
CA THR A 139 -13.24 -9.99 8.74
C THR A 139 -12.17 -8.92 8.95
N VAL A 140 -11.01 -9.36 9.43
CA VAL A 140 -9.84 -8.50 9.67
C VAL A 140 -8.65 -9.08 8.95
N ALA A 141 -7.80 -8.23 8.38
CA ALA A 141 -6.51 -8.63 7.86
C ALA A 141 -5.39 -8.06 8.76
N VAL A 142 -4.41 -8.88 9.07
CA VAL A 142 -3.24 -8.50 9.85
C VAL A 142 -2.04 -8.42 8.92
N CYS A 143 -1.27 -7.35 9.03
CA CYS A 143 -0.04 -7.17 8.28
C CYS A 143 1.14 -7.07 9.24
N VAL A 144 2.04 -8.06 9.16
CA VAL A 144 3.30 -8.07 9.93
C VAL A 144 4.44 -8.09 8.93
N THR A 145 5.15 -6.98 8.82
CA THR A 145 6.31 -6.89 7.93
C THR A 145 7.48 -7.69 8.49
N PRO A 146 8.19 -8.47 7.65
CA PRO A 146 9.46 -9.07 8.05
C PRO A 146 10.47 -7.98 8.47
N VAL A 147 11.43 -8.36 9.29
CA VAL A 147 12.52 -7.49 9.73
C VAL A 147 13.63 -7.53 8.70
#